data_dcf5472cd3499ddec2efc6ccbabe8a0e
#
_entry.id   dcf5472cd3499ddec2efc6ccbabe8a0e
#
_cell.length_a   1.000
_cell.length_b   1.000
_cell.length_c   1.000
_cell.angle_alpha   90.00
_cell.angle_beta   90.00
_cell.angle_gamma   90.00
#
_symmetry.space_group_name_H-M   'P 1'
#
loop_
_entity.id
_entity.type
_entity.pdbx_description
1 polymer ?
#
loop_
_entity_poly.entity_id
_entity_poly.type
_entity_poly.pdbx_seq_one_letter_code
_entity_poly.pdbx_strand_id
1 'polypeptide(L)'
;MPRSTFYYQLKVIHKEDKDKALKKKICSLYFRFTNKNESFGYRRIYALLRRMKQFCNVNHKKVQRIMKELGLQGYISRNGYRRYSSYKGSVGRVADNVLNRKFNVDKPNTVWGTDVTEFRLSDSSKVYLSPVKDFCDGSIISYSYSTNPNMKLVMDMLNDALDKHRCIPGLVLHSDQGFQYQNPAWINKLESRCIVQSMSRKGNCLDNSKMETFFSTLKKAIWFSKENTYKTPSDLYAAIDQYIEWYNEKRIQVKLKGMSPLQFRKQAFKIAM
;
A
#
# COMPACT_ATOMS: atom_id res chain seq x y z
N MET A 1 31.47 -42.59 12.29
CA MET A 1 30.07 -42.59 11.81
C MET A 1 29.67 -44.04 11.54
N PRO A 2 28.51 -44.54 12.02
CA PRO A 2 28.04 -45.89 11.76
C PRO A 2 27.90 -46.17 10.26
N ARG A 3 28.21 -47.38 9.82
CA ARG A 3 28.20 -47.78 8.40
C ARG A 3 26.81 -47.60 7.74
N SER A 4 25.73 -47.84 8.48
CA SER A 4 24.35 -47.62 8.07
C SER A 4 24.05 -46.15 7.79
N THR A 5 24.54 -45.21 8.62
CA THR A 5 24.38 -43.77 8.46
C THR A 5 25.14 -43.27 7.24
N PHE A 6 26.34 -43.81 6.95
CA PHE A 6 27.13 -43.49 5.77
C PHE A 6 26.39 -43.86 4.48
N TYR A 7 25.90 -45.09 4.36
CA TYR A 7 25.14 -45.53 3.19
C TYR A 7 23.80 -44.81 3.04
N TYR A 8 23.15 -44.45 4.14
CA TYR A 8 21.96 -43.61 4.11
C TYR A 8 22.26 -42.22 3.55
N GLN A 9 23.35 -41.58 4.01
CA GLN A 9 23.76 -40.26 3.50
C GLN A 9 24.13 -40.33 2.03
N LEU A 10 24.85 -41.36 1.56
CA LEU A 10 25.11 -41.53 0.13
C LEU A 10 23.84 -41.66 -0.71
N LYS A 11 22.83 -42.42 -0.23
CA LYS A 11 21.53 -42.51 -0.90
C LYS A 11 20.79 -41.17 -0.92
N VAL A 12 20.93 -40.35 0.12
CA VAL A 12 20.31 -39.02 0.20
C VAL A 12 20.99 -38.02 -0.75
N ILE A 13 22.33 -38.08 -0.86
CA ILE A 13 23.11 -37.21 -1.77
C ILE A 13 22.77 -37.51 -3.24
N HIS A 14 22.55 -38.74 -3.61
CA HIS A 14 22.18 -39.15 -4.97
C HIS A 14 20.68 -39.02 -5.30
N LYS A 15 19.87 -38.67 -4.30
CA LYS A 15 18.43 -38.52 -4.51
C LYS A 15 18.12 -37.20 -5.18
N GLU A 16 17.43 -37.23 -6.33
CA GLU A 16 16.95 -36.00 -6.99
C GLU A 16 16.17 -35.14 -6.01
N ASP A 17 16.49 -33.85 -6.03
CA ASP A 17 15.80 -32.87 -5.18
C ASP A 17 14.34 -32.76 -5.61
N LYS A 18 13.46 -33.35 -4.81
CA LYS A 18 11.99 -33.31 -5.00
C LYS A 18 11.45 -31.89 -5.12
N ASP A 19 12.19 -30.91 -4.62
CA ASP A 19 11.81 -29.50 -4.59
C ASP A 19 12.43 -28.68 -5.72
N LYS A 20 13.20 -29.31 -6.65
CA LYS A 20 13.94 -28.64 -7.74
C LYS A 20 13.06 -27.71 -8.56
N ALA A 21 11.89 -28.17 -9.01
CA ALA A 21 10.93 -27.35 -9.77
C ALA A 21 10.39 -26.18 -8.95
N LEU A 22 10.07 -26.42 -7.68
CA LEU A 22 9.58 -25.39 -6.77
C LEU A 22 10.66 -24.34 -6.45
N LYS A 23 11.90 -24.77 -6.19
CA LYS A 23 13.07 -23.91 -5.98
C LYS A 23 13.30 -22.99 -7.18
N LYS A 24 13.33 -23.56 -8.39
CA LYS A 24 13.47 -22.78 -9.64
C LYS A 24 12.36 -21.76 -9.79
N LYS A 25 11.11 -22.13 -9.46
CA LYS A 25 9.97 -21.19 -9.55
C LYS A 25 10.04 -20.09 -8.51
N ILE A 26 10.42 -20.41 -7.26
CA ILE A 26 10.60 -19.43 -6.19
C ILE A 26 11.67 -18.38 -6.59
N CYS A 27 12.84 -18.83 -7.09
CA CYS A 27 13.88 -17.92 -7.60
C CYS A 27 13.35 -17.02 -8.72
N SER A 28 12.70 -17.60 -9.73
CA SER A 28 12.12 -16.84 -10.84
C SER A 28 11.14 -15.76 -10.38
N LEU A 29 10.24 -16.09 -9.44
CA LEU A 29 9.29 -15.14 -8.88
C LEU A 29 10.00 -14.07 -8.03
N TYR A 30 10.94 -14.47 -7.19
CA TYR A 30 11.67 -13.55 -6.35
C TYR A 30 12.40 -12.49 -7.18
N PHE A 31 13.22 -12.88 -8.15
CA PHE A 31 13.97 -11.95 -9.00
C PHE A 31 13.08 -11.11 -9.94
N ARG A 32 11.96 -11.68 -10.41
CA ARG A 32 11.02 -10.94 -11.24
C ARG A 32 10.33 -9.78 -10.52
N PHE A 33 10.01 -9.96 -9.23
CA PHE A 33 9.22 -8.98 -8.47
C PHE A 33 10.03 -8.19 -7.46
N THR A 34 11.28 -8.57 -7.20
CA THR A 34 12.21 -7.79 -6.40
C THR A 34 12.78 -6.66 -7.24
N ASN A 35 12.70 -5.43 -6.73
CA ASN A 35 13.29 -4.25 -7.34
C ASN A 35 14.16 -3.50 -6.31
N LYS A 36 14.73 -2.36 -6.70
CA LYS A 36 15.59 -1.54 -5.82
C LYS A 36 14.90 -1.07 -4.53
N ASN A 37 13.57 -1.04 -4.54
CA ASN A 37 12.76 -0.43 -3.48
C ASN A 37 12.08 -1.46 -2.58
N GLU A 38 11.84 -2.68 -3.07
CA GLU A 38 11.13 -3.70 -2.32
C GLU A 38 11.55 -5.10 -2.74
N SER A 39 11.80 -5.99 -1.77
CA SER A 39 12.01 -7.41 -2.02
C SER A 39 10.85 -8.25 -1.47
N PHE A 40 10.53 -9.35 -2.16
CA PHE A 40 9.39 -10.18 -1.80
C PHE A 40 9.78 -11.20 -0.73
N GLY A 41 9.19 -11.08 0.45
CA GLY A 41 9.26 -12.13 1.48
C GLY A 41 8.37 -13.33 1.14
N TYR A 42 8.57 -14.45 1.87
CA TYR A 42 7.91 -15.72 1.61
C TYR A 42 6.37 -15.64 1.52
N ARG A 43 5.72 -14.74 2.26
CA ARG A 43 4.24 -14.60 2.23
C ARG A 43 3.74 -14.15 0.87
N ARG A 44 4.44 -13.25 0.19
CA ARG A 44 4.09 -12.79 -1.16
C ARG A 44 4.42 -13.83 -2.21
N ILE A 45 5.57 -14.48 -2.11
CA ILE A 45 5.95 -15.60 -3.00
C ILE A 45 4.92 -16.73 -2.85
N TYR A 46 4.53 -17.09 -1.63
CA TYR A 46 3.48 -18.07 -1.38
C TYR A 46 2.14 -17.67 -2.03
N ALA A 47 1.71 -16.41 -1.88
CA ALA A 47 0.47 -15.93 -2.49
C ALA A 47 0.49 -16.04 -4.03
N LEU A 48 1.64 -15.80 -4.67
CA LEU A 48 1.82 -16.00 -6.11
C LEU A 48 1.75 -17.47 -6.50
N LEU A 49 2.42 -18.35 -5.75
CA LEU A 49 2.42 -19.79 -6.02
C LEU A 49 1.02 -20.38 -5.92
N ARG A 50 0.22 -19.94 -4.95
CA ARG A 50 -1.19 -20.37 -4.77
C ARG A 50 -2.08 -20.09 -5.99
N ARG A 51 -1.74 -19.15 -6.83
CA ARG A 51 -2.46 -18.83 -8.09
C ARG A 51 -2.05 -19.70 -9.27
N MET A 52 -1.04 -20.55 -9.10
CA MET A 52 -0.53 -21.43 -10.17
C MET A 52 -1.03 -22.85 -9.92
N LYS A 53 -1.70 -23.46 -10.91
CA LYS A 53 -2.24 -24.83 -10.81
C LYS A 53 -1.21 -25.83 -10.25
N GLN A 54 0.03 -25.78 -10.74
CA GLN A 54 1.11 -26.68 -10.35
C GLN A 54 1.53 -26.57 -8.88
N PHE A 55 1.35 -25.38 -8.24
CA PHE A 55 1.85 -25.09 -6.90
C PHE A 55 0.75 -24.66 -5.92
N CYS A 56 -0.53 -24.79 -6.30
CA CYS A 56 -1.67 -24.32 -5.48
C CYS A 56 -1.77 -25.01 -4.11
N ASN A 57 -1.23 -26.21 -3.95
CA ASN A 57 -1.25 -26.98 -2.70
C ASN A 57 0.04 -26.86 -1.87
N VAL A 58 1.01 -26.03 -2.28
CA VAL A 58 2.24 -25.84 -1.53
C VAL A 58 1.97 -25.20 -0.18
N ASN A 59 2.58 -25.73 0.89
CA ASN A 59 2.48 -25.16 2.23
C ASN A 59 3.40 -23.93 2.38
N HIS A 60 2.91 -22.89 3.06
CA HIS A 60 3.69 -21.67 3.30
C HIS A 60 4.97 -21.90 4.10
N LYS A 61 4.98 -22.85 5.06
CA LYS A 61 6.19 -23.23 5.82
C LYS A 61 7.26 -23.84 4.89
N LYS A 62 6.83 -24.61 3.88
CA LYS A 62 7.75 -25.16 2.86
C LYS A 62 8.39 -24.07 2.03
N VAL A 63 7.59 -23.06 1.59
CA VAL A 63 8.12 -21.90 0.85
C VAL A 63 9.11 -21.11 1.71
N GLN A 64 8.79 -20.88 2.98
CA GLN A 64 9.67 -20.17 3.92
C GLN A 64 11.01 -20.92 4.10
N ARG A 65 11.00 -22.24 4.28
CA ARG A 65 12.20 -23.08 4.41
C ARG A 65 13.05 -22.99 3.15
N ILE A 66 12.46 -23.18 1.97
CA ILE A 66 13.18 -23.14 0.70
C ILE A 66 13.79 -21.75 0.46
N MET A 67 13.06 -20.67 0.74
CA MET A 67 13.62 -19.32 0.60
C MET A 67 14.80 -19.08 1.53
N LYS A 68 14.73 -19.61 2.78
CA LYS A 68 15.87 -19.57 3.72
C LYS A 68 17.07 -20.37 3.18
N GLU A 69 16.86 -21.58 2.66
CA GLU A 69 17.90 -22.42 2.04
C GLU A 69 18.58 -21.73 0.85
N LEU A 70 17.82 -20.96 0.06
CA LEU A 70 18.29 -20.21 -1.10
C LEU A 70 18.86 -18.82 -0.75
N GLY A 71 18.90 -18.42 0.52
CA GLY A 71 19.36 -17.09 0.95
C GLY A 71 18.43 -15.94 0.52
N LEU A 72 17.19 -16.25 0.10
CA LEU A 72 16.25 -15.25 -0.39
C LEU A 72 15.46 -14.65 0.78
N GLN A 73 15.68 -13.36 1.04
CA GLN A 73 15.02 -12.65 2.16
C GLN A 73 14.21 -11.46 1.65
N GLY A 74 13.04 -11.25 2.28
CA GLY A 74 12.28 -10.01 2.10
C GLY A 74 12.99 -8.85 2.81
N TYR A 75 13.33 -7.81 2.08
CA TYR A 75 13.90 -6.61 2.68
C TYR A 75 12.77 -5.78 3.32
N ILE A 76 12.97 -5.44 4.59
CA ILE A 76 12.14 -4.48 5.33
C ILE A 76 13.07 -3.39 5.83
N SER A 77 12.93 -2.19 5.29
CA SER A 77 13.62 -1.03 5.84
C SER A 77 13.19 -0.83 7.30
N ARG A 78 14.15 -0.86 8.23
CA ARG A 78 13.90 -0.56 9.64
C ARG A 78 14.01 0.94 9.81
N ASN A 79 12.90 1.61 10.08
CA ASN A 79 12.93 3.03 10.42
C ASN A 79 12.63 3.24 11.88
N GLY A 80 13.34 4.18 12.47
CA GLY A 80 13.08 4.66 13.81
C GLY A 80 11.65 5.20 13.95
N TYR A 81 11.07 4.95 15.10
CA TYR A 81 9.75 5.46 15.47
C TYR A 81 9.85 6.98 15.64
N ARG A 82 9.22 7.78 14.78
CA ARG A 82 9.02 9.21 15.03
C ARG A 82 7.68 9.38 15.73
N ARG A 83 7.70 10.03 16.91
CA ARG A 83 6.47 10.40 17.62
C ARG A 83 5.68 11.39 16.75
N TYR A 84 4.43 11.07 16.50
CA TYR A 84 3.48 11.94 15.82
C TYR A 84 2.94 12.96 16.81
N SER A 85 2.90 14.24 16.42
CA SER A 85 2.21 15.30 17.15
C SER A 85 1.01 15.74 16.32
N SER A 86 -0.18 15.50 16.82
CA SER A 86 -1.41 15.97 16.19
C SER A 86 -1.57 17.48 16.33
N TYR A 87 -2.12 18.11 15.31
CA TYR A 87 -2.47 19.54 15.31
C TYR A 87 -3.46 19.84 16.45
N LYS A 88 -3.17 20.88 17.26
CA LYS A 88 -3.96 21.23 18.45
C LYS A 88 -5.03 22.34 18.21
N GLY A 89 -5.18 22.80 16.97
CA GLY A 89 -6.16 23.83 16.62
C GLY A 89 -7.58 23.26 16.40
N SER A 90 -8.60 24.05 16.70
CA SER A 90 -9.98 23.81 16.24
C SER A 90 -10.26 24.79 15.13
N VAL A 91 -10.48 24.30 13.91
CA VAL A 91 -10.84 25.14 12.76
C VAL A 91 -11.97 24.44 12.02
N GLY A 92 -13.18 24.99 12.06
CA GLY A 92 -14.32 24.53 11.28
C GLY A 92 -15.12 23.39 11.89
N ARG A 93 -15.92 22.70 11.05
CA ARG A 93 -16.84 21.64 11.46
C ARG A 93 -16.17 20.27 11.43
N VAL A 94 -16.21 19.54 12.53
CA VAL A 94 -15.76 18.15 12.62
C VAL A 94 -16.94 17.21 12.35
N ALA A 95 -16.79 16.31 11.38
CA ALA A 95 -17.78 15.28 11.10
C ALA A 95 -17.60 14.07 12.03
N ASP A 96 -18.68 13.30 12.20
CA ASP A 96 -18.67 12.09 13.01
C ASP A 96 -17.80 10.99 12.39
N ASN A 97 -17.28 10.09 13.23
CA ASN A 97 -16.58 8.90 12.78
C ASN A 97 -17.58 7.81 12.34
N VAL A 98 -18.14 7.96 11.14
CA VAL A 98 -19.09 6.99 10.56
C VAL A 98 -18.43 5.63 10.32
N LEU A 99 -17.15 5.64 9.95
CA LEU A 99 -16.40 4.42 9.61
C LEU A 99 -16.17 3.52 10.82
N ASN A 100 -15.96 4.10 12.01
CA ASN A 100 -15.76 3.41 13.28
C ASN A 100 -14.84 2.17 13.18
N ARG A 101 -13.68 2.31 12.49
CA ARG A 101 -12.68 1.25 12.23
C ARG A 101 -13.19 0.05 11.41
N LYS A 102 -14.34 0.12 10.78
CA LYS A 102 -14.83 -0.93 9.86
C LYS A 102 -14.09 -0.82 8.52
N PHE A 103 -12.81 -1.17 8.53
CA PHE A 103 -11.94 -1.05 7.34
C PHE A 103 -12.09 -2.21 6.35
N ASN A 104 -12.82 -3.26 6.68
CA ASN A 104 -13.09 -4.35 5.75
C ASN A 104 -14.29 -3.96 4.89
N VAL A 105 -13.99 -3.59 3.66
CA VAL A 105 -14.95 -3.13 2.67
C VAL A 105 -14.94 -4.12 1.53
N ASP A 106 -16.11 -4.66 1.18
CA ASP A 106 -16.21 -5.76 0.22
C ASP A 106 -16.31 -5.27 -1.24
N LYS A 107 -16.78 -4.05 -1.45
CA LYS A 107 -16.99 -3.49 -2.79
C LYS A 107 -16.10 -2.25 -3.01
N PRO A 108 -15.45 -2.13 -4.17
CA PRO A 108 -14.76 -0.90 -4.56
C PRO A 108 -15.68 0.31 -4.56
N ASN A 109 -15.12 1.48 -4.30
CA ASN A 109 -15.81 2.76 -4.28
C ASN A 109 -16.92 2.87 -3.20
N THR A 110 -16.83 2.11 -2.12
CA THR A 110 -17.76 2.25 -0.97
C THR A 110 -17.15 3.15 0.12
N VAL A 111 -15.87 2.98 0.39
CA VAL A 111 -15.14 3.79 1.36
C VAL A 111 -13.80 4.22 0.76
N TRP A 112 -13.61 5.51 0.66
CA TRP A 112 -12.32 6.12 0.34
C TRP A 112 -11.70 6.72 1.59
N GLY A 113 -10.39 6.75 1.65
CA GLY A 113 -9.64 7.46 2.67
C GLY A 113 -8.67 8.44 2.06
N THR A 114 -8.45 9.54 2.74
CA THR A 114 -7.50 10.58 2.37
C THR A 114 -6.74 11.09 3.58
N ASP A 115 -5.54 11.60 3.34
CA ASP A 115 -4.68 12.23 4.35
C ASP A 115 -3.55 12.97 3.63
N VAL A 116 -2.85 13.86 4.31
CA VAL A 116 -1.72 14.60 3.75
C VAL A 116 -0.43 14.17 4.42
N THR A 117 0.60 13.89 3.62
CA THR A 117 1.93 13.58 4.14
C THR A 117 2.99 14.54 3.63
N GLU A 118 3.93 14.89 4.50
CA GLU A 118 5.07 15.78 4.22
C GLU A 118 6.32 14.97 3.90
N PHE A 119 7.09 15.45 2.92
CA PHE A 119 8.47 15.08 2.64
C PHE A 119 9.33 16.33 2.78
N ARG A 120 10.53 16.20 3.36
CA ARG A 120 11.46 17.33 3.52
C ARG A 120 12.72 17.05 2.72
N LEU A 121 12.96 17.80 1.65
CA LEU A 121 14.15 17.68 0.82
C LEU A 121 15.43 18.11 1.57
N SER A 122 16.57 17.81 0.99
CA SER A 122 17.89 18.13 1.58
C SER A 122 18.13 19.63 1.75
N ASP A 123 17.56 20.45 0.89
CA ASP A 123 17.57 21.92 0.96
C ASP A 123 16.55 22.50 1.97
N SER A 124 15.92 21.64 2.78
CA SER A 124 14.86 21.99 3.73
C SER A 124 13.52 22.40 3.09
N SER A 125 13.41 22.43 1.79
CA SER A 125 12.11 22.62 1.12
C SER A 125 11.17 21.43 1.41
N LYS A 126 9.88 21.68 1.33
CA LYS A 126 8.84 20.70 1.67
C LYS A 126 8.01 20.36 0.46
N VAL A 127 7.65 19.10 0.36
CA VAL A 127 6.68 18.57 -0.59
C VAL A 127 5.58 17.86 0.19
N TYR A 128 4.35 18.16 -0.17
CA TYR A 128 3.15 17.56 0.40
C TYR A 128 2.48 16.68 -0.65
N LEU A 129 2.03 15.52 -0.24
CA LEU A 129 1.27 14.58 -1.08
C LEU A 129 -0.08 14.31 -0.42
N SER A 130 -1.16 14.46 -1.18
CA SER A 130 -2.52 14.13 -0.78
C SER A 130 -3.10 13.09 -1.74
N PRO A 131 -3.24 11.81 -1.35
CA PRO A 131 -3.86 10.78 -2.16
C PRO A 131 -5.29 10.46 -1.69
N VAL A 132 -6.14 9.97 -2.60
CA VAL A 132 -7.36 9.22 -2.30
C VAL A 132 -7.09 7.73 -2.48
N LYS A 133 -7.39 6.95 -1.47
CA LYS A 133 -7.22 5.50 -1.46
C LYS A 133 -8.55 4.78 -1.24
N ASP A 134 -8.85 3.82 -2.08
CA ASP A 134 -9.97 2.90 -1.87
C ASP A 134 -9.64 1.88 -0.78
N PHE A 135 -10.52 1.70 0.20
CA PHE A 135 -10.27 0.78 1.32
C PHE A 135 -10.58 -0.69 0.99
N CYS A 136 -11.33 -0.97 -0.07
CA CYS A 136 -11.62 -2.32 -0.53
C CYS A 136 -10.35 -2.97 -1.11
N ASP A 137 -9.84 -2.43 -2.19
CA ASP A 137 -8.70 -2.99 -2.92
C ASP A 137 -7.37 -2.31 -2.61
N GLY A 138 -7.42 -1.16 -1.94
CA GLY A 138 -6.25 -0.37 -1.55
C GLY A 138 -5.62 0.39 -2.71
N SER A 139 -6.27 0.53 -3.88
CA SER A 139 -5.78 1.34 -4.98
C SER A 139 -5.76 2.82 -4.63
N ILE A 140 -4.80 3.52 -5.19
CA ILE A 140 -4.78 4.99 -5.17
C ILE A 140 -5.58 5.46 -6.38
N ILE A 141 -6.71 6.11 -6.10
CA ILE A 141 -7.69 6.59 -7.09
C ILE A 141 -7.18 7.85 -7.79
N SER A 142 -6.72 8.78 -6.97
CA SER A 142 -6.16 10.06 -7.38
C SER A 142 -5.12 10.51 -6.37
N TYR A 143 -4.31 11.47 -6.74
CA TYR A 143 -3.39 12.15 -5.84
C TYR A 143 -2.98 13.50 -6.42
N SER A 144 -2.55 14.37 -5.53
CA SER A 144 -1.96 15.66 -5.89
C SER A 144 -0.76 15.92 -4.99
N TYR A 145 0.20 16.69 -5.48
CA TYR A 145 1.36 17.12 -4.73
C TYR A 145 1.59 18.63 -4.89
N SER A 146 2.18 19.24 -3.88
CA SER A 146 2.45 20.69 -3.85
C SER A 146 3.60 20.98 -2.89
N THR A 147 4.22 22.13 -3.03
CA THR A 147 5.15 22.68 -2.04
C THR A 147 4.44 23.34 -0.85
N ASN A 148 3.14 23.54 -0.94
CA ASN A 148 2.32 24.17 0.10
C ASN A 148 1.13 23.27 0.49
N PRO A 149 0.85 23.05 1.79
CA PRO A 149 -0.30 22.25 2.25
C PRO A 149 -1.58 23.07 2.30
N ASN A 150 -1.97 23.69 1.17
CA ASN A 150 -3.14 24.54 1.05
C ASN A 150 -4.40 23.77 0.61
N MET A 151 -5.54 24.48 0.58
CA MET A 151 -6.80 23.90 0.11
C MET A 151 -6.74 23.42 -1.33
N LYS A 152 -5.97 24.08 -2.20
CA LYS A 152 -5.83 23.68 -3.60
C LYS A 152 -5.30 22.24 -3.72
N LEU A 153 -4.33 21.84 -2.89
CA LEU A 153 -3.77 20.50 -2.87
C LEU A 153 -4.86 19.41 -2.71
N VAL A 154 -5.73 19.55 -1.71
CA VAL A 154 -6.76 18.54 -1.42
C VAL A 154 -7.94 18.63 -2.40
N MET A 155 -8.26 19.84 -2.88
CA MET A 155 -9.35 20.03 -3.85
C MET A 155 -9.01 19.52 -5.25
N ASP A 156 -7.79 19.72 -5.73
CA ASP A 156 -7.32 19.19 -7.02
C ASP A 156 -7.37 17.65 -6.99
N MET A 157 -6.88 17.03 -5.92
CA MET A 157 -6.94 15.59 -5.70
C MET A 157 -8.39 15.07 -5.68
N LEU A 158 -9.29 15.75 -4.96
CA LEU A 158 -10.70 15.36 -4.88
C LEU A 158 -11.40 15.50 -6.22
N ASN A 159 -11.18 16.59 -6.94
CA ASN A 159 -11.77 16.81 -8.26
C ASN A 159 -11.33 15.72 -9.24
N ASP A 160 -10.03 15.39 -9.30
CA ASP A 160 -9.52 14.31 -10.16
C ASP A 160 -10.15 12.94 -9.79
N ALA A 161 -10.35 12.67 -8.49
CA ALA A 161 -11.03 11.44 -8.06
C ALA A 161 -12.48 11.39 -8.54
N LEU A 162 -13.20 12.50 -8.42
CA LEU A 162 -14.63 12.61 -8.79
C LEU A 162 -14.84 12.61 -10.31
N ASP A 163 -13.89 13.12 -11.08
CA ASP A 163 -13.95 13.11 -12.54
C ASP A 163 -13.75 11.69 -13.10
N LYS A 164 -12.88 10.92 -12.48
CA LYS A 164 -12.68 9.48 -12.78
C LYS A 164 -13.87 8.61 -12.37
N HIS A 165 -14.62 9.04 -11.34
CA HIS A 165 -15.74 8.29 -10.75
C HIS A 165 -16.93 9.23 -10.51
N ARG A 166 -17.71 9.53 -11.56
CA ARG A 166 -18.69 10.61 -11.56
C ARG A 166 -19.91 10.42 -10.65
N CYS A 167 -20.32 9.25 -10.37
CA CYS A 167 -21.50 8.98 -9.53
C CYS A 167 -21.26 7.77 -8.63
N ILE A 168 -21.12 7.98 -7.34
CA ILE A 168 -20.93 6.92 -6.36
C ILE A 168 -21.88 7.17 -5.18
N PRO A 169 -23.17 6.77 -5.32
CA PRO A 169 -24.12 6.93 -4.24
C PRO A 169 -23.67 6.21 -2.96
N GLY A 170 -23.70 6.91 -1.83
CA GLY A 170 -23.36 6.35 -0.53
C GLY A 170 -21.85 6.17 -0.27
N LEU A 171 -20.99 6.73 -1.11
CA LEU A 171 -19.56 6.76 -0.85
C LEU A 171 -19.27 7.46 0.48
N VAL A 172 -18.48 6.83 1.33
CA VAL A 172 -17.92 7.43 2.55
C VAL A 172 -16.49 7.89 2.26
N LEU A 173 -16.19 9.17 2.48
CA LEU A 173 -14.81 9.68 2.42
C LEU A 173 -14.30 9.95 3.83
N HIS A 174 -13.32 9.17 4.27
CA HIS A 174 -12.72 9.22 5.60
C HIS A 174 -11.40 9.97 5.59
N SER A 175 -11.22 10.88 6.57
CA SER A 175 -9.98 11.65 6.78
C SER A 175 -9.62 11.77 8.25
N ASP A 176 -8.49 12.35 8.54
CA ASP A 176 -8.21 12.91 9.87
C ASP A 176 -8.97 14.23 10.07
N GLN A 177 -8.72 14.90 11.22
CA GLN A 177 -9.29 16.21 11.52
C GLN A 177 -8.40 17.37 11.05
N GLY A 178 -7.67 17.21 9.94
CA GLY A 178 -6.89 18.29 9.34
C GLY A 178 -7.76 19.48 8.95
N PHE A 179 -7.21 20.71 9.03
CA PHE A 179 -7.96 21.94 8.74
C PHE A 179 -8.56 21.97 7.33
N GLN A 180 -7.91 21.30 6.37
CA GLN A 180 -8.38 21.21 4.99
C GLN A 180 -9.74 20.51 4.92
N TYR A 181 -9.93 19.46 5.71
CA TYR A 181 -11.13 18.62 5.70
C TYR A 181 -12.30 19.21 6.50
N GLN A 182 -12.01 20.23 7.35
CA GLN A 182 -12.99 20.97 8.11
C GLN A 182 -13.47 22.26 7.37
N ASN A 183 -12.86 22.56 6.23
CA ASN A 183 -13.14 23.75 5.45
C ASN A 183 -14.51 23.64 4.74
N PRO A 184 -15.34 24.73 4.74
CA PRO A 184 -16.63 24.73 4.06
C PRO A 184 -16.56 24.34 2.59
N ALA A 185 -15.52 24.76 1.84
CA ALA A 185 -15.38 24.40 0.43
C ALA A 185 -15.24 22.87 0.22
N TRP A 186 -14.54 22.19 1.13
CA TRP A 186 -14.44 20.73 1.12
C TRP A 186 -15.79 20.09 1.43
N ILE A 187 -16.45 20.52 2.50
CA ILE A 187 -17.75 20.00 2.95
C ILE A 187 -18.79 20.16 1.84
N ASN A 188 -18.96 21.37 1.31
CA ASN A 188 -19.91 21.67 0.24
C ASN A 188 -19.65 20.81 -1.02
N LYS A 189 -18.37 20.55 -1.35
CA LYS A 189 -18.02 19.69 -2.47
C LYS A 189 -18.47 18.24 -2.26
N LEU A 190 -18.30 17.69 -1.06
CA LEU A 190 -18.76 16.33 -0.73
C LEU A 190 -20.30 16.27 -0.73
N GLU A 191 -20.96 17.22 -0.10
CA GLU A 191 -22.43 17.31 -0.05
C GLU A 191 -23.03 17.41 -1.46
N SER A 192 -22.45 18.24 -2.34
CA SER A 192 -22.89 18.37 -3.74
C SER A 192 -22.78 17.09 -4.56
N ARG A 193 -22.03 16.11 -4.08
CA ARG A 193 -21.84 14.80 -4.71
C ARG A 193 -22.46 13.64 -3.90
N CYS A 194 -23.29 13.97 -2.90
CA CYS A 194 -23.91 12.99 -1.99
C CYS A 194 -22.89 12.02 -1.34
N ILE A 195 -21.69 12.54 -1.02
CA ILE A 195 -20.61 11.78 -0.36
C ILE A 195 -20.69 12.04 1.14
N VAL A 196 -20.70 10.98 1.92
CA VAL A 196 -20.73 11.06 3.38
C VAL A 196 -19.31 11.31 3.90
N GLN A 197 -19.13 12.46 4.58
CA GLN A 197 -17.88 12.74 5.25
C GLN A 197 -17.77 11.95 6.55
N SER A 198 -16.60 11.38 6.80
CA SER A 198 -16.26 10.70 8.06
C SER A 198 -14.89 11.16 8.52
N MET A 199 -14.75 11.47 9.82
CA MET A 199 -13.46 11.89 10.39
C MET A 199 -13.01 10.98 11.52
N SER A 200 -11.70 10.75 11.61
CA SER A 200 -11.11 10.04 12.75
C SER A 200 -11.28 10.83 14.06
N ARG A 201 -11.38 10.14 15.18
CA ARG A 201 -11.43 10.77 16.48
C ARG A 201 -10.12 11.48 16.80
N LYS A 202 -10.20 12.61 17.49
CA LYS A 202 -9.03 13.42 17.86
C LYS A 202 -7.98 12.57 18.60
N GLY A 203 -6.74 12.62 18.14
CA GLY A 203 -5.62 11.91 18.75
C GLY A 203 -5.63 10.39 18.58
N ASN A 204 -6.52 9.83 17.74
CA ASN A 204 -6.62 8.39 17.53
C ASN A 204 -6.10 7.98 16.15
N CYS A 205 -4.79 7.75 16.05
CA CYS A 205 -4.12 7.34 14.81
C CYS A 205 -4.67 6.02 14.24
N LEU A 206 -5.20 5.13 15.07
CA LEU A 206 -5.77 3.86 14.61
C LEU A 206 -6.99 4.05 13.70
N ASP A 207 -7.68 5.18 13.81
CA ASP A 207 -8.83 5.48 12.97
C ASP A 207 -8.44 5.80 11.52
N ASN A 208 -7.16 6.21 11.25
CA ASN A 208 -6.63 6.45 9.91
C ASN A 208 -5.51 5.47 9.49
N SER A 209 -5.45 4.30 10.13
CA SER A 209 -4.37 3.32 9.96
C SER A 209 -4.15 2.82 8.53
N LYS A 210 -5.18 2.86 7.67
CA LYS A 210 -5.06 2.49 6.24
C LYS A 210 -4.21 3.48 5.46
N MET A 211 -4.34 4.79 5.75
CA MET A 211 -3.52 5.83 5.12
C MET A 211 -2.11 5.83 5.70
N GLU A 212 -1.97 5.72 7.01
CA GLU A 212 -0.67 5.61 7.67
C GLU A 212 0.15 4.43 7.14
N THR A 213 -0.49 3.27 6.95
CA THR A 213 0.16 2.08 6.36
C THR A 213 0.63 2.35 4.93
N PHE A 214 -0.16 3.05 4.13
CA PHE A 214 0.23 3.43 2.77
C PHE A 214 1.43 4.37 2.80
N PHE A 215 1.38 5.45 3.58
CA PHE A 215 2.50 6.40 3.69
C PHE A 215 3.77 5.77 4.23
N SER A 216 3.66 4.88 5.22
CA SER A 216 4.81 4.12 5.70
C SER A 216 5.44 3.27 4.59
N THR A 217 4.62 2.63 3.76
CA THR A 217 5.10 1.79 2.66
C THR A 217 5.73 2.64 1.55
N LEU A 218 5.09 3.74 1.17
CA LEU A 218 5.59 4.71 0.19
C LEU A 218 6.94 5.29 0.65
N LYS A 219 7.00 5.85 1.85
CA LYS A 219 8.23 6.46 2.39
C LYS A 219 9.38 5.45 2.50
N LYS A 220 9.10 4.20 2.87
CA LYS A 220 10.11 3.14 2.88
C LYS A 220 10.65 2.83 1.49
N ALA A 221 9.83 2.92 0.48
CA ALA A 221 10.24 2.57 -0.87
C ALA A 221 11.04 3.68 -1.56
N ILE A 222 10.60 4.93 -1.43
CA ILE A 222 11.18 6.03 -2.22
C ILE A 222 11.87 7.10 -1.38
N TRP A 223 11.65 7.17 -0.06
CA TRP A 223 12.13 8.28 0.74
C TRP A 223 13.26 7.89 1.69
N PHE A 224 13.00 7.01 2.65
CA PHE A 224 13.99 6.70 3.68
C PHE A 224 15.28 6.12 3.11
N SER A 225 16.41 6.65 3.57
CA SER A 225 17.77 6.39 3.08
C SER A 225 18.04 6.88 1.65
N LYS A 226 17.15 7.72 1.10
CA LYS A 226 17.25 8.29 -0.25
C LYS A 226 16.94 9.79 -0.28
N GLU A 227 16.80 10.40 0.88
CA GLU A 227 16.45 11.82 1.03
C GLU A 227 17.37 12.72 0.21
N ASN A 228 18.66 12.41 0.19
CA ASN A 228 19.69 13.16 -0.55
C ASN A 228 19.70 12.90 -2.06
N THR A 229 18.88 11.96 -2.54
CA THR A 229 18.79 11.65 -3.97
C THR A 229 17.95 12.68 -4.72
N TYR A 230 16.96 13.25 -4.05
CA TYR A 230 16.05 14.23 -4.63
C TYR A 230 16.57 15.64 -4.42
N LYS A 231 17.01 16.28 -5.50
CA LYS A 231 17.55 17.65 -5.47
C LYS A 231 16.45 18.70 -5.62
N THR A 232 15.41 18.36 -6.36
CA THR A 232 14.29 19.26 -6.65
C THR A 232 12.95 18.62 -6.28
N PRO A 233 11.88 19.41 -6.04
CA PRO A 233 10.54 18.89 -5.91
C PRO A 233 10.11 17.99 -7.10
N SER A 234 10.50 18.34 -8.32
CA SER A 234 10.18 17.59 -9.53
C SER A 234 10.78 16.18 -9.55
N ASP A 235 11.99 16.01 -9.01
CA ASP A 235 12.60 14.67 -8.88
C ASP A 235 11.75 13.76 -7.96
N LEU A 236 11.27 14.33 -6.87
CA LEU A 236 10.41 13.60 -5.93
C LEU A 236 9.02 13.33 -6.52
N TYR A 237 8.45 14.28 -7.27
CA TYR A 237 7.18 14.07 -7.99
C TYR A 237 7.27 12.87 -8.94
N ALA A 238 8.30 12.82 -9.77
CA ALA A 238 8.52 11.70 -10.68
C ALA A 238 8.67 10.35 -9.93
N ALA A 239 9.34 10.35 -8.78
CA ALA A 239 9.48 9.14 -7.97
C ALA A 239 8.15 8.70 -7.31
N ILE A 240 7.31 9.66 -6.91
CA ILE A 240 5.96 9.39 -6.38
C ILE A 240 5.08 8.79 -7.49
N ASP A 241 5.08 9.39 -8.69
CA ASP A 241 4.29 8.92 -9.83
C ASP A 241 4.65 7.48 -10.20
N GLN A 242 5.93 7.20 -10.40
CA GLN A 242 6.42 5.84 -10.69
C GLN A 242 6.06 4.84 -9.60
N TYR A 243 6.12 5.28 -8.33
CA TYR A 243 5.76 4.40 -7.23
C TYR A 243 4.27 4.10 -7.19
N ILE A 244 3.40 5.10 -7.37
CA ILE A 244 1.95 4.92 -7.33
C ILE A 244 1.47 4.05 -8.49
N GLU A 245 2.02 4.26 -9.70
CA GLU A 245 1.76 3.39 -10.85
C GLU A 245 2.14 1.94 -10.53
N TRP A 246 3.39 1.72 -10.09
CA TRP A 246 3.85 0.39 -9.70
C TRP A 246 3.02 -0.21 -8.56
N TYR A 247 2.66 0.60 -7.55
CA TYR A 247 1.84 0.18 -6.41
C TYR A 247 0.46 -0.32 -6.87
N ASN A 248 -0.18 0.42 -7.75
CA ASN A 248 -1.51 0.09 -8.25
C ASN A 248 -1.48 -1.13 -9.19
N GLU A 249 -0.52 -1.21 -10.11
CA GLU A 249 -0.52 -2.20 -11.17
C GLU A 249 0.23 -3.48 -10.82
N LYS A 250 1.33 -3.38 -10.06
CA LYS A 250 2.31 -4.46 -9.91
C LYS A 250 2.52 -4.92 -8.47
N ARG A 251 2.27 -4.04 -7.48
CA ARG A 251 2.52 -4.38 -6.09
C ARG A 251 1.53 -5.40 -5.55
N ILE A 252 1.99 -6.62 -5.37
CA ILE A 252 1.19 -7.74 -4.87
C ILE A 252 0.91 -7.59 -3.37
N GLN A 253 -0.36 -7.77 -3.00
CA GLN A 253 -0.81 -7.75 -1.62
C GLN A 253 -1.41 -9.09 -1.22
N VAL A 254 -0.99 -9.60 -0.06
CA VAL A 254 -1.47 -10.90 0.45
C VAL A 254 -2.97 -10.87 0.71
N LYS A 255 -3.50 -9.77 1.27
CA LYS A 255 -4.94 -9.56 1.50
C LYS A 255 -5.78 -9.58 0.22
N LEU A 256 -5.17 -9.26 -0.93
CA LEU A 256 -5.81 -9.30 -2.25
C LEU A 256 -5.54 -10.64 -2.97
N LYS A 257 -5.36 -11.72 -2.23
CA LYS A 257 -5.10 -13.07 -2.77
C LYS A 257 -3.91 -13.11 -3.74
N GLY A 258 -2.86 -12.31 -3.48
CA GLY A 258 -1.69 -12.23 -4.35
C GLY A 258 -1.91 -11.46 -5.65
N MET A 259 -2.84 -10.53 -5.67
CA MET A 259 -3.08 -9.59 -6.77
C MET A 259 -2.58 -8.19 -6.42
N SER A 260 -2.33 -7.38 -7.43
CA SER A 260 -2.19 -5.93 -7.25
C SER A 260 -3.58 -5.29 -7.05
N PRO A 261 -3.65 -4.05 -6.53
CA PRO A 261 -4.90 -3.32 -6.36
C PRO A 261 -5.78 -3.30 -7.62
N LEU A 262 -5.23 -2.92 -8.77
CA LEU A 262 -5.99 -2.85 -10.02
C LEU A 262 -6.35 -4.23 -10.59
N GLN A 263 -5.52 -5.26 -10.39
CA GLN A 263 -5.89 -6.62 -10.76
C GLN A 263 -7.08 -7.11 -9.96
N PHE A 264 -7.09 -6.84 -8.65
CA PHE A 264 -8.19 -7.20 -7.78
C PHE A 264 -9.47 -6.45 -8.16
N ARG A 265 -9.38 -5.13 -8.39
CA ARG A 265 -10.50 -4.29 -8.82
C ARG A 265 -11.13 -4.80 -10.12
N LYS A 266 -10.32 -5.10 -11.14
CA LYS A 266 -10.79 -5.64 -12.41
C LYS A 266 -11.53 -6.98 -12.23
N GLN A 267 -11.08 -7.84 -11.31
CA GLN A 267 -11.75 -9.08 -11.01
C GLN A 267 -13.07 -8.86 -10.26
N ALA A 268 -13.11 -7.94 -9.30
CA ALA A 268 -14.32 -7.62 -8.54
C ALA A 268 -15.43 -7.08 -9.45
N PHE A 269 -15.10 -6.22 -10.42
CA PHE A 269 -16.09 -5.73 -11.39
C PHE A 269 -16.55 -6.79 -12.38
N LYS A 270 -15.70 -7.75 -12.79
CA LYS A 270 -16.11 -8.86 -13.66
C LYS A 270 -17.10 -9.83 -12.99
N ILE A 271 -17.07 -9.93 -11.67
CA ILE A 271 -18.00 -10.79 -10.91
C ILE A 271 -19.33 -10.08 -10.67
N ALA A 272 -19.36 -8.75 -10.75
CA ALA A 272 -20.54 -7.92 -10.50
C ALA A 272 -21.38 -7.66 -11.78
N MET A 273 -20.89 -8.06 -12.95
CA MET A 273 -21.59 -8.14 -14.23
C MET A 273 -22.12 -9.57 -14.44
#